data_fb682c49e990ecae71a5e320468b054c
#
_entry.id   fb682c49e990ecae71a5e320468b054c
#
_cell.length_a   1.000
_cell.length_b   1.000
_cell.length_c   1.000
_cell.angle_alpha   90.00
_cell.angle_beta   90.00
_cell.angle_gamma   90.00
#
_symmetry.space_group_name_H-M   'P 1'
#
loop_
_entity.id
_entity.type
_entity.pdbx_description
1 polymer ?
#
loop_
_entity_poly.entity_id
_entity_poly.type
_entity_poly.pdbx_seq_one_letter_code
_entity_poly.pdbx_strand_id
1 'polypeptide(L)'
;HPYPDMVAKFQSVISEELEEQLMHFEGRSYPDYLIACVGGGSNAAGTVYQYVDNEKVKIVLVEAGGKGIDSGESAATLHTGKEGLIHGYRTIVLQDEEGNIKDPYSISAGLDYPGIGPLHAHLADTGRASIVAVNDDEAIKAALELVKFDGIIPALESSHALGALPKLTFKPEDVVVLTLSGRGDKDIDVYLGSK
;
A
#
# COMPACT_ATOMS: atom_id res chain seq x y z
N HIS A 1 3.33 10.02 18.90
CA HIS A 1 3.03 11.41 18.62
C HIS A 1 4.25 12.29 18.73
N PRO A 2 4.49 13.20 17.80
CA PRO A 2 3.61 13.62 16.70
C PRO A 2 3.95 13.00 15.33
N TYR A 3 4.83 12.01 15.25
CA TYR A 3 5.41 11.52 13.99
C TYR A 3 4.40 11.08 12.92
N PRO A 4 3.31 10.36 13.23
CA PRO A 4 2.32 9.99 12.20
C PRO A 4 1.73 11.21 11.49
N ASP A 5 1.37 12.25 12.26
CA ASP A 5 0.80 13.48 11.71
C ASP A 5 1.82 14.25 10.87
N MET A 6 3.07 14.33 11.35
CA MET A 6 4.17 14.99 10.64
C MET A 6 4.45 14.29 9.30
N VAL A 7 4.57 12.97 9.30
CA VAL A 7 4.84 12.21 8.09
C VAL A 7 3.69 12.35 7.10
N ALA A 8 2.44 12.17 7.54
CA ALA A 8 1.28 12.34 6.70
C ALA A 8 1.25 13.74 6.05
N LYS A 9 1.50 14.77 6.83
CA LYS A 9 1.52 16.16 6.35
C LYS A 9 2.68 16.43 5.38
N PHE A 10 3.88 15.90 5.62
CA PHE A 10 5.00 16.09 4.69
C PHE A 10 4.81 15.33 3.37
N GLN A 11 4.10 14.20 3.40
CA GLN A 11 3.76 13.43 2.22
C GLN A 11 2.49 13.91 1.51
N SER A 12 1.72 14.82 2.11
CA SER A 12 0.42 15.27 1.57
C SER A 12 0.52 15.99 0.23
N VAL A 13 1.72 16.45 -0.15
CA VAL A 13 1.98 16.98 -1.49
C VAL A 13 1.52 16.02 -2.60
N ILE A 14 1.55 14.71 -2.35
CA ILE A 14 1.04 13.70 -3.29
C ILE A 14 -0.45 13.94 -3.58
N SER A 15 -1.27 14.05 -2.54
CA SER A 15 -2.71 14.25 -2.68
C SER A 15 -3.08 15.69 -3.09
N GLU A 16 -2.29 16.69 -2.71
CA GLU A 16 -2.46 18.09 -3.13
C GLU A 16 -2.29 18.22 -4.64
N GLU A 17 -1.18 17.71 -5.19
CA GLU A 17 -0.95 17.70 -6.63
C GLU A 17 -1.97 16.83 -7.38
N LEU A 18 -2.41 15.74 -6.76
CA LEU A 18 -3.44 14.87 -7.35
C LEU A 18 -4.78 15.59 -7.50
N GLU A 19 -5.21 16.42 -6.55
CA GLU A 19 -6.42 17.23 -6.66
C GLU A 19 -6.36 18.16 -7.87
N GLU A 20 -5.23 18.83 -8.08
CA GLU A 20 -5.02 19.73 -9.22
C GLU A 20 -5.02 18.96 -10.56
N GLN A 21 -4.32 17.83 -10.61
CA GLN A 21 -4.24 16.99 -11.81
C GLN A 21 -5.60 16.41 -12.18
N LEU A 22 -6.36 15.88 -11.22
CA LEU A 22 -7.70 15.35 -11.45
C LEU A 22 -8.67 16.46 -11.90
N MET A 23 -8.59 17.65 -11.33
CA MET A 23 -9.40 18.76 -11.78
C MET A 23 -9.09 19.12 -13.24
N HIS A 24 -7.82 19.04 -13.65
CA HIS A 24 -7.39 19.35 -15.00
C HIS A 24 -7.83 18.29 -16.03
N PHE A 25 -7.68 17.00 -15.69
CA PHE A 25 -7.91 15.89 -16.62
C PHE A 25 -9.34 15.36 -16.59
N GLU A 26 -9.97 15.34 -15.41
CA GLU A 26 -11.26 14.69 -15.17
C GLU A 26 -12.39 15.69 -14.85
N GLY A 27 -12.06 16.98 -14.67
CA GLY A 27 -13.03 18.02 -14.30
C GLY A 27 -13.56 17.90 -12.86
N ARG A 28 -12.93 17.06 -12.03
CA ARG A 28 -13.24 16.89 -10.60
C ARG A 28 -11.96 16.64 -9.81
N SER A 29 -11.89 17.11 -8.57
CA SER A 29 -10.69 17.02 -7.74
C SER A 29 -10.52 15.71 -6.99
N TYR A 30 -11.31 14.68 -7.26
CA TYR A 30 -11.27 13.41 -6.55
C TYR A 30 -11.49 12.22 -7.49
N PRO A 31 -10.81 11.08 -7.26
CA PRO A 31 -11.03 9.84 -7.98
C PRO A 31 -12.15 9.01 -7.35
N ASP A 32 -12.53 7.89 -7.97
CA ASP A 32 -13.41 6.90 -7.35
C ASP A 32 -12.63 5.94 -6.46
N TYR A 33 -11.38 5.63 -6.83
CA TYR A 33 -10.49 4.77 -6.07
C TYR A 33 -9.11 5.38 -5.90
N LEU A 34 -8.57 5.26 -4.69
CA LEU A 34 -7.15 5.48 -4.37
C LEU A 34 -6.53 4.16 -3.91
N ILE A 35 -5.49 3.73 -4.59
CA ILE A 35 -4.80 2.46 -4.31
C ILE A 35 -3.33 2.76 -3.99
N ALA A 36 -2.85 2.30 -2.86
CA ALA A 36 -1.46 2.44 -2.46
C ALA A 36 -0.97 1.20 -1.70
N CYS A 37 0.29 0.82 -1.92
CA CYS A 37 0.93 -0.20 -1.10
C CYS A 37 1.20 0.34 0.30
N VAL A 38 1.15 -0.54 1.29
CA VAL A 38 1.33 -0.18 2.70
C VAL A 38 2.20 -1.18 3.45
N GLY A 39 3.29 -0.67 4.02
CA GLY A 39 4.08 -1.28 5.06
C GLY A 39 4.01 -0.35 6.27
N GLY A 40 5.04 0.49 6.52
CA GLY A 40 4.93 1.59 7.47
C GLY A 40 3.88 2.64 7.12
N GLY A 41 3.65 2.86 5.81
CA GLY A 41 2.49 3.56 5.27
C GLY A 41 2.69 5.05 4.92
N SER A 42 3.93 5.54 4.81
CA SER A 42 4.16 6.96 4.53
C SER A 42 3.61 7.41 3.16
N ASN A 43 3.84 6.63 2.10
CA ASN A 43 3.30 6.93 0.77
C ASN A 43 1.76 6.88 0.77
N ALA A 44 1.18 5.87 1.40
CA ALA A 44 -0.27 5.72 1.50
C ALA A 44 -0.89 6.87 2.29
N ALA A 45 -0.28 7.31 3.40
CA ALA A 45 -0.73 8.48 4.16
C ALA A 45 -0.75 9.74 3.29
N GLY A 46 0.30 9.99 2.51
CA GLY A 46 0.36 11.12 1.58
C GLY A 46 -0.69 11.05 0.47
N THR A 47 -0.90 9.86 -0.09
CA THR A 47 -1.89 9.63 -1.14
C THR A 47 -3.31 9.91 -0.67
N VAL A 48 -3.66 9.52 0.56
CA VAL A 48 -5.04 9.62 1.05
C VAL A 48 -5.32 10.90 1.85
N TYR A 49 -4.31 11.71 2.16
CA TYR A 49 -4.40 12.80 3.13
C TYR A 49 -5.58 13.75 2.90
N GLN A 50 -5.76 14.26 1.67
CA GLN A 50 -6.85 15.16 1.32
C GLN A 50 -8.20 14.44 1.16
N TYR A 51 -8.19 13.10 1.11
CA TYR A 51 -9.39 12.30 0.80
C TYR A 51 -9.91 11.48 1.98
N VAL A 52 -9.27 11.55 3.15
CA VAL A 52 -9.66 10.74 4.32
C VAL A 52 -11.14 10.91 4.66
N ASP A 53 -11.64 12.15 4.65
CA ASP A 53 -13.02 12.48 4.99
C ASP A 53 -13.98 12.47 3.77
N ASN A 54 -13.47 12.19 2.57
CA ASN A 54 -14.30 12.16 1.37
C ASN A 54 -14.85 10.75 1.12
N GLU A 55 -16.08 10.52 1.56
CA GLU A 55 -16.76 9.21 1.43
C GLU A 55 -17.00 8.76 -0.01
N LYS A 56 -16.89 9.65 -1.00
CA LYS A 56 -17.00 9.29 -2.43
C LYS A 56 -15.79 8.54 -2.93
N VAL A 57 -14.64 8.69 -2.25
CA VAL A 57 -13.38 8.06 -2.62
C VAL A 57 -13.22 6.76 -1.87
N LYS A 58 -13.07 5.65 -2.57
CA LYS A 58 -12.75 4.35 -1.99
C LYS A 58 -11.25 4.22 -1.82
N ILE A 59 -10.81 4.00 -0.60
CA ILE A 59 -9.39 3.81 -0.27
C ILE A 59 -9.09 2.31 -0.22
N VAL A 60 -8.04 1.90 -0.92
CA VAL A 60 -7.54 0.52 -0.93
C VAL A 60 -6.08 0.53 -0.50
N LEU A 61 -5.80 -0.10 0.62
CA LEU A 61 -4.46 -0.31 1.15
C LEU A 61 -4.00 -1.73 0.78
N VAL A 62 -2.83 -1.84 0.15
CA VAL A 62 -2.34 -3.11 -0.36
C VAL A 62 -1.12 -3.55 0.43
N GLU A 63 -1.24 -4.68 1.11
CA GLU A 63 -0.18 -5.29 1.90
C GLU A 63 0.59 -6.36 1.13
N ALA A 64 1.85 -6.56 1.52
CA ALA A 64 2.68 -7.64 0.99
C ALA A 64 2.29 -8.98 1.63
N GLY A 65 1.64 -9.82 0.85
CA GLY A 65 1.23 -11.17 1.25
C GLY A 65 2.37 -12.20 1.25
N GLY A 66 3.58 -11.81 0.84
CA GLY A 66 4.74 -12.69 0.80
C GLY A 66 4.47 -13.96 -0.01
N LYS A 67 4.73 -15.12 0.59
CA LYS A 67 4.43 -16.43 -0.01
C LYS A 67 2.96 -16.87 0.16
N GLY A 68 2.12 -15.97 0.65
CA GLY A 68 0.71 -16.19 0.96
C GLY A 68 0.41 -15.88 2.41
N ILE A 69 -0.78 -15.35 2.70
CA ILE A 69 -1.17 -14.91 4.06
C ILE A 69 -1.05 -16.06 5.07
N ASP A 70 -1.46 -17.27 4.66
CA ASP A 70 -1.49 -18.45 5.52
C ASP A 70 -0.16 -19.22 5.56
N SER A 71 0.86 -18.76 4.82
CA SER A 71 2.17 -19.44 4.73
C SER A 71 3.02 -19.27 5.99
N GLY A 72 2.72 -18.27 6.80
CA GLY A 72 3.58 -17.83 7.90
C GLY A 72 4.74 -16.92 7.45
N GLU A 73 4.98 -16.77 6.14
CA GLU A 73 5.97 -15.88 5.52
C GLU A 73 5.25 -14.76 4.76
N SER A 74 4.84 -13.73 5.49
CA SER A 74 4.02 -12.61 5.00
C SER A 74 4.33 -11.35 5.82
N ALA A 75 4.14 -10.19 5.22
CA ALA A 75 4.15 -8.88 5.88
C ALA A 75 2.75 -8.23 5.94
N ALA A 76 1.69 -9.03 5.75
CA ALA A 76 0.31 -8.56 5.77
C ALA A 76 -0.20 -8.33 7.20
N THR A 77 0.23 -7.23 7.79
CA THR A 77 0.02 -6.89 9.20
C THR A 77 -1.46 -6.67 9.54
N LEU A 78 -2.23 -6.00 8.68
CA LEU A 78 -3.67 -5.79 8.91
C LEU A 78 -4.51 -7.06 8.74
N HIS A 79 -4.01 -8.04 7.96
CA HIS A 79 -4.69 -9.32 7.79
C HIS A 79 -4.43 -10.29 8.92
N THR A 80 -3.20 -10.35 9.44
CA THR A 80 -2.75 -11.44 10.35
C THR A 80 -2.23 -10.96 11.69
N GLY A 81 -2.01 -9.65 11.84
CA GLY A 81 -1.50 -9.06 13.07
C GLY A 81 -2.56 -8.87 14.15
N LYS A 82 -2.10 -8.45 15.31
CA LYS A 82 -2.91 -8.12 16.50
C LYS A 82 -2.45 -6.78 17.07
N GLU A 83 -3.27 -6.17 17.91
CA GLU A 83 -2.86 -4.98 18.66
C GLU A 83 -1.58 -5.25 19.47
N GLY A 84 -0.63 -4.33 19.37
CA GLY A 84 0.63 -4.42 20.08
C GLY A 84 1.36 -3.08 20.15
N LEU A 85 2.57 -3.11 20.69
CA LEU A 85 3.45 -1.95 20.80
C LEU A 85 4.69 -2.17 19.96
N ILE A 86 4.98 -1.22 19.08
CA ILE A 86 6.20 -1.19 18.29
C ILE A 86 6.73 0.24 18.22
N HIS A 87 8.04 0.44 18.37
CA HIS A 87 8.68 1.76 18.29
C HIS A 87 8.02 2.84 19.17
N GLY A 88 7.45 2.42 20.32
CA GLY A 88 6.83 3.34 21.28
C GLY A 88 5.40 3.79 20.96
N TYR A 89 4.73 3.17 20.01
CA TYR A 89 3.32 3.44 19.71
C TYR A 89 2.47 2.14 19.64
N ARG A 90 1.18 2.27 19.92
CA ARG A 90 0.20 1.19 19.82
C ARG A 90 -0.38 1.15 18.42
N THR A 91 -0.36 -0.01 17.80
CA THR A 91 -0.90 -0.26 16.48
C THR A 91 -1.17 -1.76 16.28
N ILE A 92 -1.41 -2.19 15.03
CA ILE A 92 -1.44 -3.61 14.68
C ILE A 92 -0.01 -4.03 14.30
N VAL A 93 0.42 -5.17 14.84
CA VAL A 93 1.75 -5.75 14.64
C VAL A 93 1.67 -7.25 14.41
N LEU A 94 2.60 -7.79 13.63
CA LEU A 94 2.78 -9.24 13.51
C LEU A 94 3.34 -9.78 14.81
N GLN A 95 2.67 -10.79 15.37
CA GLN A 95 3.03 -11.39 16.66
C GLN A 95 2.98 -12.91 16.59
N ASP A 96 3.83 -13.54 17.39
CA ASP A 96 3.72 -14.97 17.74
C ASP A 96 2.62 -15.23 18.79
N GLU A 97 2.48 -16.47 19.23
CA GLU A 97 1.48 -16.87 20.24
C GLU A 97 1.78 -16.28 21.62
N GLU A 98 3.05 -15.99 21.91
CA GLU A 98 3.52 -15.39 23.16
C GLU A 98 3.43 -13.84 23.14
N GLY A 99 3.07 -13.23 22.01
CA GLY A 99 2.95 -11.78 21.87
C GLY A 99 4.26 -11.07 21.51
N ASN A 100 5.31 -11.79 21.16
CA ASN A 100 6.54 -11.20 20.65
C ASN A 100 6.35 -10.78 19.19
N ILE A 101 7.04 -9.71 18.78
CA ILE A 101 7.02 -9.27 17.38
C ILE A 101 7.66 -10.34 16.51
N LYS A 102 6.89 -10.80 15.50
CA LYS A 102 7.33 -11.79 14.52
C LYS A 102 8.03 -11.08 13.36
N ASP A 103 9.09 -11.71 12.82
CA ASP A 103 9.75 -11.23 11.62
C ASP A 103 8.76 -11.26 10.43
N PRO A 104 8.62 -10.14 9.71
CA PRO A 104 7.84 -10.10 8.48
C PRO A 104 8.58 -10.81 7.35
N TYR A 105 7.90 -11.03 6.24
CA TYR A 105 8.52 -11.49 5.01
C TYR A 105 7.90 -10.80 3.79
N SER A 106 8.73 -10.22 2.95
CA SER A 106 8.39 -9.71 1.62
C SER A 106 9.62 -9.67 0.73
N ILE A 107 9.46 -9.93 -0.56
CA ILE A 107 10.52 -9.66 -1.55
C ILE A 107 10.83 -8.17 -1.68
N SER A 108 9.91 -7.34 -1.21
CA SER A 108 9.98 -5.89 -1.23
C SER A 108 10.52 -5.36 0.09
N ALA A 109 11.74 -4.85 0.11
CA ALA A 109 12.38 -4.34 1.32
C ALA A 109 11.59 -3.22 2.01
N GLY A 110 10.89 -2.39 1.22
CA GLY A 110 10.08 -1.28 1.77
C GLY A 110 8.76 -1.72 2.39
N LEU A 111 8.31 -2.96 2.16
CA LEU A 111 7.11 -3.54 2.77
C LEU A 111 7.43 -4.60 3.83
N ASP A 112 8.70 -4.93 4.00
CA ASP A 112 9.20 -5.90 4.98
C ASP A 112 9.25 -5.28 6.39
N TYR A 113 8.07 -5.04 6.97
CA TYR A 113 7.89 -4.36 8.25
C TYR A 113 6.80 -5.03 9.09
N PRO A 114 7.05 -5.33 10.37
CA PRO A 114 6.14 -6.13 11.21
C PRO A 114 4.99 -5.34 11.82
N GLY A 115 4.81 -4.08 11.47
CA GLY A 115 3.78 -3.21 12.01
C GLY A 115 3.15 -2.33 10.94
N ILE A 116 2.19 -1.52 11.34
CA ILE A 116 1.55 -0.56 10.44
C ILE A 116 1.39 0.80 11.11
N GLY A 117 1.38 1.87 10.33
CA GLY A 117 1.12 3.21 10.86
C GLY A 117 -0.27 3.31 11.52
N PRO A 118 -0.40 4.00 12.67
CA PRO A 118 -1.68 4.11 13.39
C PRO A 118 -2.83 4.68 12.55
N LEU A 119 -2.55 5.57 11.60
CA LEU A 119 -3.54 6.09 10.66
C LEU A 119 -4.18 4.93 9.86
N HIS A 120 -3.36 4.05 9.30
CA HIS A 120 -3.85 2.96 8.45
C HIS A 120 -4.58 1.90 9.26
N ALA A 121 -4.11 1.60 10.48
CA ALA A 121 -4.83 0.74 11.41
C ALA A 121 -6.23 1.30 11.71
N HIS A 122 -6.34 2.61 11.96
CA HIS A 122 -7.62 3.29 12.18
C HIS A 122 -8.53 3.26 10.94
N LEU A 123 -7.99 3.53 9.75
CA LEU A 123 -8.77 3.49 8.50
C LEU A 123 -9.31 2.09 8.20
N ALA A 124 -8.54 1.05 8.54
CA ALA A 124 -8.97 -0.34 8.44
C ALA A 124 -10.06 -0.70 9.46
N ASP A 125 -9.83 -0.37 10.73
CA ASP A 125 -10.75 -0.67 11.85
C ASP A 125 -12.11 0.00 11.68
N THR A 126 -12.13 1.24 11.19
CA THR A 126 -13.37 1.99 10.93
C THR A 126 -14.05 1.60 9.61
N GLY A 127 -13.46 0.73 8.81
CA GLY A 127 -13.96 0.37 7.48
C GLY A 127 -13.84 1.49 6.44
N ARG A 128 -13.06 2.55 6.75
CA ARG A 128 -12.81 3.64 5.81
C ARG A 128 -11.90 3.21 4.65
N ALA A 129 -11.01 2.26 4.87
CA ALA A 129 -10.17 1.66 3.85
C ALA A 129 -10.45 0.16 3.73
N SER A 130 -10.47 -0.34 2.49
CA SER A 130 -10.42 -1.78 2.19
C SER A 130 -8.98 -2.25 2.18
N ILE A 131 -8.74 -3.45 2.66
CA ILE A 131 -7.41 -4.04 2.73
C ILE A 131 -7.32 -5.21 1.77
N VAL A 132 -6.27 -5.23 0.95
CA VAL A 132 -5.99 -6.29 -0.01
C VAL A 132 -4.56 -6.80 0.21
N ALA A 133 -4.37 -8.10 0.28
CA ALA A 133 -3.05 -8.70 0.27
C ALA A 133 -2.69 -9.20 -1.13
N VAL A 134 -1.46 -8.96 -1.53
CA VAL A 134 -0.89 -9.37 -2.82
C VAL A 134 0.40 -10.15 -2.52
N ASN A 135 0.50 -11.37 -3.06
CA ASN A 135 1.71 -12.18 -2.89
C ASN A 135 2.82 -11.78 -3.86
N ASP A 136 4.01 -12.34 -3.62
CA ASP A 136 5.23 -12.00 -4.37
C ASP A 136 5.07 -12.27 -5.89
N ASP A 137 4.49 -13.41 -6.27
CA ASP A 137 4.29 -13.78 -7.68
C ASP A 137 3.29 -12.85 -8.37
N GLU A 138 2.22 -12.49 -7.69
CA GLU A 138 1.21 -11.53 -8.18
C GLU A 138 1.84 -10.14 -8.41
N ALA A 139 2.69 -9.70 -7.48
CA ALA A 139 3.39 -8.42 -7.59
C ALA A 139 4.37 -8.40 -8.75
N ILE A 140 5.21 -9.43 -8.91
CA ILE A 140 6.15 -9.56 -10.03
C ILE A 140 5.41 -9.58 -11.36
N LYS A 141 4.34 -10.39 -11.45
CA LYS A 141 3.53 -10.47 -12.67
C LYS A 141 2.96 -9.11 -13.06
N ALA A 142 2.37 -8.37 -12.11
CA ALA A 142 1.80 -7.05 -12.36
C ALA A 142 2.87 -6.03 -12.79
N ALA A 143 4.07 -6.09 -12.20
CA ALA A 143 5.19 -5.26 -12.63
C ALA A 143 5.58 -5.52 -14.08
N LEU A 144 5.73 -6.80 -14.46
CA LEU A 144 6.10 -7.17 -15.83
C LEU A 144 5.02 -6.78 -16.85
N GLU A 145 3.75 -6.80 -16.47
CA GLU A 145 2.66 -6.29 -17.30
C GLU A 145 2.79 -4.77 -17.51
N LEU A 146 3.07 -3.99 -16.45
CA LEU A 146 3.30 -2.55 -16.58
C LEU A 146 4.50 -2.25 -17.48
N VAL A 147 5.61 -2.98 -17.31
CA VAL A 147 6.79 -2.85 -18.19
C VAL A 147 6.42 -3.10 -19.65
N LYS A 148 5.63 -4.13 -19.90
CA LYS A 148 5.23 -4.51 -21.26
C LYS A 148 4.31 -3.49 -21.93
N PHE A 149 3.37 -2.91 -21.19
CA PHE A 149 2.35 -2.02 -21.75
C PHE A 149 2.76 -0.55 -21.77
N ASP A 150 3.47 -0.11 -20.74
CA ASP A 150 3.78 1.31 -20.53
C ASP A 150 5.29 1.61 -20.53
N GLY A 151 6.14 0.59 -20.54
CA GLY A 151 7.60 0.78 -20.48
C GLY A 151 8.12 1.29 -19.14
N ILE A 152 7.31 1.21 -18.10
CA ILE A 152 7.64 1.68 -16.74
C ILE A 152 8.06 0.49 -15.89
N ILE A 153 9.23 0.56 -15.27
CA ILE A 153 9.71 -0.42 -14.30
C ILE A 153 9.35 0.11 -12.90
N PRO A 154 8.30 -0.42 -12.25
CA PRO A 154 7.92 0.01 -10.91
C PRO A 154 8.85 -0.58 -9.86
N ALA A 155 8.95 0.05 -8.70
CA ALA A 155 9.53 -0.60 -7.52
C ALA A 155 8.67 -1.80 -7.10
N LEU A 156 9.26 -2.83 -6.48
CA LEU A 156 8.53 -4.00 -5.98
C LEU A 156 7.43 -3.61 -4.99
N GLU A 157 7.64 -2.56 -4.21
CA GLU A 157 6.62 -1.98 -3.33
C GLU A 157 5.37 -1.59 -4.11
N SER A 158 5.54 -0.79 -5.15
CA SER A 158 4.42 -0.31 -6.00
C SER A 158 3.79 -1.43 -6.82
N SER A 159 4.55 -2.47 -7.12
CA SER A 159 4.06 -3.66 -7.83
C SER A 159 2.99 -4.41 -7.04
N HIS A 160 3.05 -4.40 -5.70
CA HIS A 160 1.98 -4.93 -4.87
C HIS A 160 0.68 -4.15 -5.08
N ALA A 161 0.74 -2.81 -5.17
CA ALA A 161 -0.44 -2.01 -5.47
C ALA A 161 -1.05 -2.37 -6.84
N LEU A 162 -0.21 -2.58 -7.86
CA LEU A 162 -0.65 -3.04 -9.18
C LEU A 162 -1.27 -4.43 -9.14
N GLY A 163 -0.69 -5.36 -8.37
CA GLY A 163 -1.19 -6.72 -8.19
C GLY A 163 -2.57 -6.81 -7.54
N ALA A 164 -3.04 -5.72 -6.92
CA ALA A 164 -4.38 -5.65 -6.37
C ALA A 164 -5.47 -5.40 -7.43
N LEU A 165 -5.13 -4.83 -8.58
CA LEU A 165 -6.12 -4.46 -9.62
C LEU A 165 -7.00 -5.64 -10.06
N PRO A 166 -6.49 -6.85 -10.33
CA PRO A 166 -7.33 -7.99 -10.69
C PRO A 166 -8.25 -8.50 -9.58
N LYS A 167 -7.99 -8.10 -8.33
CA LYS A 167 -8.81 -8.49 -7.16
C LYS A 167 -9.94 -7.51 -6.88
N LEU A 168 -9.99 -6.39 -7.60
CA LEU A 168 -10.98 -5.33 -7.44
C LEU A 168 -11.94 -5.32 -8.63
N THR A 169 -13.12 -4.74 -8.42
CA THR A 169 -14.11 -4.59 -9.48
C THR A 169 -14.37 -3.10 -9.70
N PHE A 170 -14.13 -2.66 -10.91
CA PHE A 170 -14.32 -1.29 -11.34
C PHE A 170 -15.46 -1.19 -12.35
N LYS A 171 -16.11 -0.05 -12.39
CA LYS A 171 -17.02 0.32 -13.47
C LYS A 171 -16.22 1.01 -14.59
N PRO A 172 -16.71 0.98 -15.83
CA PRO A 172 -16.01 1.63 -16.96
C PRO A 172 -15.76 3.12 -16.78
N GLU A 173 -16.61 3.79 -16.00
CA GLU A 173 -16.54 5.22 -15.71
C GLU A 173 -15.71 5.58 -14.48
N ASP A 174 -15.26 4.58 -13.69
CA ASP A 174 -14.49 4.85 -12.47
C ASP A 174 -13.10 5.41 -12.81
N VAL A 175 -12.73 6.48 -12.16
CA VAL A 175 -11.37 7.02 -12.17
C VAL A 175 -10.58 6.36 -11.04
N VAL A 176 -9.58 5.59 -11.42
CA VAL A 176 -8.74 4.83 -10.49
C VAL A 176 -7.35 5.45 -10.46
N VAL A 177 -6.93 5.89 -9.29
CA VAL A 177 -5.58 6.38 -9.05
C VAL A 177 -4.81 5.37 -8.24
N LEU A 178 -3.66 4.95 -8.78
CA LEU A 178 -2.72 4.06 -8.14
C LEU A 178 -1.38 4.77 -7.96
N THR A 179 -0.87 4.79 -6.74
CA THR A 179 0.40 5.45 -6.43
C THR A 179 1.58 4.57 -6.79
N LEU A 180 2.34 4.95 -7.83
CA LEU A 180 3.65 4.39 -8.11
C LEU A 180 4.70 5.11 -7.25
N SER A 181 4.88 4.62 -6.04
CA SER A 181 5.69 5.26 -5.00
C SER A 181 7.21 5.12 -5.16
N GLY A 182 7.65 4.38 -6.17
CA GLY A 182 9.07 4.18 -6.41
C GLY A 182 9.39 3.58 -7.77
N ARG A 183 10.67 3.72 -8.16
CA ARG A 183 11.24 3.20 -9.40
C ARG A 183 11.90 1.84 -9.18
N GLY A 184 11.87 0.97 -10.19
CA GLY A 184 12.27 -0.43 -10.08
C GLY A 184 13.70 -0.75 -10.55
N ASP A 185 14.52 0.24 -10.90
CA ASP A 185 15.92 0.01 -11.31
C ASP A 185 16.76 -0.64 -10.19
N LYS A 186 16.39 -0.44 -8.93
CA LYS A 186 16.97 -1.13 -7.77
C LYS A 186 16.59 -2.62 -7.67
N ASP A 187 15.53 -3.04 -8.35
CA ASP A 187 14.88 -4.35 -8.20
C ASP A 187 15.08 -5.26 -9.44
N ILE A 188 15.92 -4.85 -10.39
CA ILE A 188 16.14 -5.55 -11.68
C ILE A 188 16.53 -7.01 -11.47
N ASP A 189 17.39 -7.31 -10.50
CA ASP A 189 17.83 -8.68 -10.20
C ASP A 189 16.66 -9.59 -9.80
N VAL A 190 15.68 -9.05 -9.06
CA VAL A 190 14.48 -9.78 -8.67
C VAL A 190 13.60 -10.05 -9.88
N TYR A 191 13.38 -9.04 -10.73
CA TYR A 191 12.59 -9.18 -11.94
C TYR A 191 13.18 -10.16 -12.94
N LEU A 192 14.51 -10.24 -13.01
CA LEU A 192 15.21 -11.20 -13.87
C LEU A 192 15.32 -12.61 -13.25
N GLY A 193 14.82 -12.81 -12.03
CA GLY A 193 14.92 -14.10 -11.35
C GLY A 193 16.34 -14.47 -10.92
N SER A 194 17.23 -13.50 -10.72
CA SER A 194 18.65 -13.68 -10.40
C SER A 194 18.90 -13.83 -8.88
N LYS A 195 17.85 -13.99 -8.08
CA LYS A 195 17.93 -14.21 -6.62
C LYS A 195 17.36 -15.55 -6.23
#